data_1b0eff8246ad039c50df42748744551b
#
_entry.id   1b0eff8246ad039c50df42748744551b
#
_cell.length_a   1.000
_cell.length_b   1.000
_cell.length_c   1.000
_cell.angle_alpha   90.00
_cell.angle_beta   90.00
_cell.angle_gamma   90.00
#
_symmetry.space_group_name_H-M   'P 1'
#
loop_
_entity.id
_entity.type
_entity.pdbx_description
1 polymer ?
#
loop_
_entity_poly.entity_id
_entity_poly.type
_entity_poly.pdbx_seq_one_letter_code
_entity_poly.pdbx_strand_id
1 'polypeptide(L)'
;MIYEFASAENIGDRKEQQDRVVVMSHPTAADVVLAVLTDGMGGHTGGALAAQSVIDAVVPMFEAFTPAAGAADDWLRAMIMAANDKVAAAGKGYNRDPRATCVLALAQPGRINWAHCGDSRLYLFRDGEFASRTEDHSLVEILLQQGKITEAEVDTHPERSKLFTSLGGAEPPQIATGCIEKCRPQDTVLLASDGLWAYFQAREMADLIGYRNLTAGCDRLIGLARKRASGNGDNLSIAMIRASAPIKRGLIGTLFRSRLVEPSPLEDARRFMLNYLRAISGPVADDLTLRIEACKSGAELSAQFPGAAEAVEGQGGAAQATFFVQRVKELLEEA
;
A
#
# COMPACT_ATOMS: atom_id res chain seq x y z
N MET A 1 0.75 -15.11 16.50
CA MET A 1 1.44 -14.45 15.40
C MET A 1 1.08 -12.98 15.48
N ILE A 2 2.03 -12.08 15.39
CA ILE A 2 1.81 -10.64 15.23
C ILE A 2 2.33 -10.24 13.85
N TYR A 3 1.88 -9.11 13.33
CA TYR A 3 2.28 -8.64 12.02
C TYR A 3 2.87 -7.24 12.11
N GLU A 4 4.05 -7.06 11.53
CA GLU A 4 4.63 -5.77 11.23
C GLU A 4 4.21 -5.38 9.82
N PHE A 5 3.98 -4.11 9.56
CA PHE A 5 3.61 -3.65 8.23
C PHE A 5 4.14 -2.27 7.93
N ALA A 6 4.30 -1.99 6.65
CA ALA A 6 4.68 -0.69 6.13
C ALA A 6 4.10 -0.51 4.72
N SER A 7 3.95 0.72 4.28
CA SER A 7 3.61 1.07 2.91
C SER A 7 4.33 2.35 2.48
N ALA A 8 4.52 2.49 1.19
CA ALA A 8 5.03 3.72 0.57
C ALA A 8 4.40 3.90 -0.80
N GLU A 9 4.26 5.14 -1.24
CA GLU A 9 3.84 5.50 -2.58
C GLU A 9 4.67 6.66 -3.11
N ASN A 10 4.77 6.78 -4.42
CA ASN A 10 5.45 7.88 -5.07
C ASN A 10 4.80 8.16 -6.42
N ILE A 11 4.61 9.42 -6.75
CA ILE A 11 3.98 9.85 -8.01
C ILE A 11 4.78 9.48 -9.26
N GLY A 12 6.06 9.13 -9.10
CA GLY A 12 6.94 8.87 -10.24
C GLY A 12 7.19 10.13 -11.05
N ASP A 13 7.07 9.98 -12.38
CA ASP A 13 7.20 11.09 -13.34
C ASP A 13 5.84 11.49 -13.93
N ARG A 14 4.75 10.99 -13.32
CA ARG A 14 3.38 11.33 -13.70
C ARG A 14 2.96 12.68 -13.11
N LYS A 15 1.89 13.27 -13.66
CA LYS A 15 1.33 14.54 -13.17
C LYS A 15 0.32 14.33 -12.02
N GLU A 16 -0.17 13.12 -11.86
CA GLU A 16 -1.21 12.77 -10.90
C GLU A 16 -0.91 11.40 -10.29
N GLN A 17 -1.14 11.26 -8.99
CA GLN A 17 -1.07 9.96 -8.32
C GLN A 17 -2.40 9.24 -8.49
N GLN A 18 -2.40 8.17 -9.27
CA GLN A 18 -3.56 7.33 -9.56
C GLN A 18 -3.54 6.01 -8.81
N ASP A 19 -2.42 5.65 -8.19
CA ASP A 19 -2.35 4.56 -7.23
C ASP A 19 -2.90 4.97 -5.87
N ARG A 20 -3.38 3.99 -5.09
CA ARG A 20 -3.64 4.11 -3.65
C ARG A 20 -3.17 2.86 -2.93
N VAL A 21 -2.59 3.08 -1.76
CA VAL A 21 -2.17 2.00 -0.87
C VAL A 21 -2.57 2.31 0.57
N VAL A 22 -3.16 1.32 1.24
CA VAL A 22 -3.52 1.41 2.66
C VAL A 22 -3.11 0.12 3.34
N VAL A 23 -2.47 0.21 4.51
CA VAL A 23 -2.26 -0.93 5.40
C VAL A 23 -2.71 -0.53 6.80
N MET A 24 -3.57 -1.34 7.41
CA MET A 24 -4.16 -1.01 8.70
C MET A 24 -4.44 -2.26 9.53
N SER A 25 -4.33 -2.12 10.86
CA SER A 25 -4.83 -3.12 11.80
C SER A 25 -6.33 -2.99 11.98
N HIS A 26 -6.98 -4.12 12.27
CA HIS A 26 -8.39 -4.12 12.61
C HIS A 26 -8.63 -3.37 13.95
N PRO A 27 -9.68 -2.53 14.06
CA PRO A 27 -9.91 -1.69 15.24
C PRO A 27 -9.98 -2.44 16.57
N THR A 28 -10.49 -3.67 16.55
CA THR A 28 -10.69 -4.48 17.76
C THR A 28 -9.80 -5.75 17.83
N ALA A 29 -8.96 -5.99 16.82
CA ALA A 29 -8.10 -7.18 16.73
C ALA A 29 -6.74 -6.80 16.11
N ALA A 30 -5.81 -6.33 16.93
CA ALA A 30 -4.51 -5.81 16.48
C ALA A 30 -3.63 -6.83 15.72
N ASP A 31 -3.93 -8.12 15.85
CA ASP A 31 -3.28 -9.22 15.12
C ASP A 31 -3.99 -9.58 13.80
N VAL A 32 -4.98 -8.77 13.40
CA VAL A 32 -5.62 -8.83 12.08
C VAL A 32 -5.26 -7.56 11.32
N VAL A 33 -4.64 -7.72 10.15
CA VAL A 33 -4.13 -6.62 9.32
C VAL A 33 -4.64 -6.77 7.90
N LEU A 34 -5.15 -5.69 7.32
CA LEU A 34 -5.48 -5.60 5.91
C LEU A 34 -4.46 -4.72 5.19
N ALA A 35 -3.95 -5.19 4.06
CA ALA A 35 -3.29 -4.36 3.06
C ALA A 35 -4.16 -4.29 1.80
N VAL A 36 -4.29 -3.09 1.25
CA VAL A 36 -4.99 -2.78 0.00
C VAL A 36 -4.06 -2.01 -0.89
N LEU A 37 -3.91 -2.43 -2.14
CA LEU A 37 -3.23 -1.67 -3.16
C LEU A 37 -4.08 -1.68 -4.43
N THR A 38 -4.20 -0.54 -5.09
CA THR A 38 -5.00 -0.34 -6.28
C THR A 38 -4.32 0.67 -7.20
N ASP A 39 -4.25 0.33 -8.47
CA ASP A 39 -3.79 1.20 -9.56
C ASP A 39 -4.98 1.62 -10.40
N GLY A 40 -5.17 2.92 -10.51
CA GLY A 40 -6.31 3.52 -11.18
C GLY A 40 -6.03 3.92 -12.61
N MET A 41 -6.87 3.47 -13.53
CA MET A 41 -6.80 3.72 -14.97
C MET A 41 -8.02 4.53 -15.44
N GLY A 42 -7.92 5.24 -16.57
CA GLY A 42 -9.07 5.93 -17.16
C GLY A 42 -8.80 7.38 -17.60
N GLY A 43 -7.53 7.72 -17.84
CA GLY A 43 -7.09 9.03 -18.33
C GLY A 43 -7.34 10.20 -17.37
N HIS A 44 -6.40 11.16 -17.29
CA HIS A 44 -6.43 12.31 -16.38
C HIS A 44 -6.98 11.98 -14.98
N THR A 45 -8.09 12.55 -14.56
CA THR A 45 -8.64 12.39 -13.19
C THR A 45 -9.46 11.12 -12.97
N GLY A 46 -9.68 10.28 -13.98
CA GLY A 46 -10.50 9.06 -13.87
C GLY A 46 -9.83 7.97 -13.05
N GLY A 47 -8.51 7.79 -13.21
CA GLY A 47 -7.74 6.79 -12.48
C GLY A 47 -7.69 7.07 -10.97
N ALA A 48 -7.35 8.30 -10.57
CA ALA A 48 -7.32 8.67 -9.15
C ALA A 48 -8.69 8.51 -8.47
N LEU A 49 -9.79 8.84 -9.18
CA LEU A 49 -11.14 8.62 -8.70
C LEU A 49 -11.46 7.12 -8.54
N ALA A 50 -11.05 6.30 -9.52
CA ALA A 50 -11.23 4.86 -9.46
C ALA A 50 -10.49 4.25 -8.27
N ALA A 51 -9.20 4.54 -8.12
CA ALA A 51 -8.40 4.05 -7.01
C ALA A 51 -8.95 4.50 -5.64
N GLN A 52 -9.37 5.77 -5.51
CA GLN A 52 -10.00 6.25 -4.29
C GLN A 52 -11.32 5.53 -4.00
N SER A 53 -12.13 5.25 -5.02
CA SER A 53 -13.38 4.50 -4.88
C SER A 53 -13.16 3.08 -4.35
N VAL A 54 -12.04 2.43 -4.71
CA VAL A 54 -11.66 1.13 -4.14
C VAL A 54 -11.41 1.25 -2.64
N ILE A 55 -10.59 2.20 -2.22
CA ILE A 55 -10.28 2.42 -0.79
C ILE A 55 -11.56 2.72 0.01
N ASP A 56 -12.41 3.63 -0.50
CA ASP A 56 -13.67 4.02 0.13
C ASP A 56 -14.71 2.89 0.21
N ALA A 57 -14.58 1.85 -0.58
CA ALA A 57 -15.42 0.65 -0.47
C ALA A 57 -14.85 -0.35 0.55
N VAL A 58 -13.53 -0.61 0.47
CA VAL A 58 -12.88 -1.71 1.18
C VAL A 58 -12.66 -1.39 2.66
N VAL A 59 -12.22 -0.16 2.99
CA VAL A 59 -11.86 0.20 4.37
C VAL A 59 -13.03 0.06 5.34
N PRO A 60 -14.24 0.62 5.09
CA PRO A 60 -15.37 0.45 5.99
C PRO A 60 -15.82 -1.01 6.15
N MET A 61 -15.70 -1.81 5.09
CA MET A 61 -16.00 -3.25 5.16
C MET A 61 -15.01 -3.98 6.06
N PHE A 62 -13.72 -3.62 6.01
CA PHE A 62 -12.72 -4.21 6.89
C PHE A 62 -12.96 -3.83 8.36
N GLU A 63 -13.32 -2.59 8.64
CA GLU A 63 -13.65 -2.15 10.00
C GLU A 63 -14.85 -2.91 10.59
N ALA A 64 -15.79 -3.32 9.73
CA ALA A 64 -16.95 -4.13 10.10
C ALA A 64 -16.67 -5.66 10.06
N PHE A 65 -15.46 -6.06 9.64
CA PHE A 65 -15.09 -7.48 9.53
C PHE A 65 -15.06 -8.14 10.90
N THR A 66 -15.69 -9.30 11.00
CA THR A 66 -15.59 -10.13 12.22
C THR A 66 -14.70 -11.33 11.92
N PRO A 67 -13.53 -11.45 12.55
CA PRO A 67 -12.63 -12.58 12.34
C PRO A 67 -13.28 -13.89 12.76
N ALA A 68 -13.91 -14.59 11.83
CA ALA A 68 -14.46 -15.93 12.04
C ALA A 68 -13.72 -16.94 11.15
N ALA A 69 -13.49 -18.15 11.65
CA ALA A 69 -12.83 -19.18 10.87
C ALA A 69 -13.67 -19.51 9.61
N GLY A 70 -13.05 -19.39 8.42
CA GLY A 70 -13.61 -19.85 7.15
C GLY A 70 -14.25 -18.79 6.24
N ALA A 71 -14.46 -17.56 6.70
CA ALA A 71 -15.17 -16.53 5.92
C ALA A 71 -14.23 -15.55 5.15
N ALA A 72 -12.91 -15.66 5.27
CA ALA A 72 -11.98 -14.66 4.75
C ALA A 72 -12.03 -14.51 3.22
N ASP A 73 -12.09 -15.62 2.49
CA ASP A 73 -12.11 -15.58 1.01
C ASP A 73 -13.40 -14.96 0.47
N ASP A 74 -14.54 -15.28 1.08
CA ASP A 74 -15.84 -14.71 0.70
C ASP A 74 -15.88 -13.20 1.02
N TRP A 75 -15.30 -12.80 2.16
CA TRP A 75 -15.17 -11.39 2.51
C TRP A 75 -14.29 -10.62 1.52
N LEU A 76 -13.13 -11.16 1.17
CA LEU A 76 -12.24 -10.52 0.21
C LEU A 76 -12.89 -10.40 -1.18
N ARG A 77 -13.61 -11.42 -1.62
CA ARG A 77 -14.41 -11.35 -2.85
C ARG A 77 -15.50 -10.28 -2.75
N ALA A 78 -16.23 -10.23 -1.63
CA ALA A 78 -17.27 -9.23 -1.41
C ALA A 78 -16.70 -7.81 -1.40
N MET A 79 -15.52 -7.60 -0.80
CA MET A 79 -14.82 -6.30 -0.82
C MET A 79 -14.47 -5.87 -2.25
N ILE A 80 -13.91 -6.77 -3.07
CA ILE A 80 -13.58 -6.44 -4.46
C ILE A 80 -14.85 -6.18 -5.28
N MET A 81 -15.94 -6.94 -5.07
CA MET A 81 -17.20 -6.67 -5.75
C MET A 81 -17.81 -5.32 -5.34
N ALA A 82 -17.79 -4.97 -4.07
CA ALA A 82 -18.26 -3.67 -3.60
C ALA A 82 -17.39 -2.52 -4.18
N ALA A 83 -16.08 -2.72 -4.27
CA ALA A 83 -15.17 -1.79 -4.92
C ALA A 83 -15.50 -1.64 -6.40
N ASN A 84 -15.75 -2.74 -7.12
CA ASN A 84 -16.18 -2.71 -8.52
C ASN A 84 -17.43 -1.85 -8.72
N ASP A 85 -18.45 -2.08 -7.90
CA ASP A 85 -19.72 -1.35 -8.00
C ASP A 85 -19.54 0.14 -7.73
N LYS A 86 -18.66 0.50 -6.78
CA LYS A 86 -18.37 1.89 -6.44
C LYS A 86 -17.57 2.58 -7.55
N VAL A 87 -16.57 1.91 -8.15
CA VAL A 87 -15.82 2.42 -9.31
C VAL A 87 -16.76 2.64 -10.50
N ALA A 88 -17.61 1.65 -10.82
CA ALA A 88 -18.59 1.76 -11.90
C ALA A 88 -19.61 2.90 -11.67
N ALA A 89 -20.03 3.09 -10.42
CA ALA A 89 -20.93 4.20 -10.05
C ALA A 89 -20.26 5.57 -10.21
N ALA A 90 -18.97 5.69 -9.86
CA ALA A 90 -18.21 6.92 -9.98
C ALA A 90 -18.08 7.39 -11.44
N GLY A 91 -18.07 6.48 -12.42
CA GLY A 91 -18.02 6.81 -13.84
C GLY A 91 -19.30 7.39 -14.43
N LYS A 92 -20.47 7.05 -13.84
CA LYS A 92 -21.78 7.39 -14.41
C LYS A 92 -22.09 8.88 -14.53
N GLY A 93 -21.42 9.74 -13.77
CA GLY A 93 -21.65 11.20 -13.78
C GLY A 93 -20.70 12.00 -14.68
N TYR A 94 -19.67 11.40 -15.24
CA TYR A 94 -18.53 12.14 -15.82
C TYR A 94 -18.24 11.83 -17.28
N ASN A 95 -19.02 11.01 -17.94
CA ASN A 95 -18.71 10.50 -19.31
C ASN A 95 -17.27 9.94 -19.41
N ARG A 96 -16.83 9.24 -18.38
CA ARG A 96 -15.50 8.63 -18.20
C ARG A 96 -15.68 7.15 -17.93
N ASP A 97 -14.67 6.38 -18.27
CA ASP A 97 -14.59 4.95 -17.99
C ASP A 97 -13.49 4.69 -16.95
N PRO A 98 -13.73 5.06 -15.65
CA PRO A 98 -12.78 4.82 -14.58
C PRO A 98 -12.63 3.33 -14.35
N ARG A 99 -11.40 2.86 -14.30
CA ARG A 99 -11.03 1.48 -14.06
C ARG A 99 -9.97 1.41 -12.98
N ALA A 100 -9.88 0.29 -12.30
CA ALA A 100 -8.80 0.06 -11.35
C ALA A 100 -8.43 -1.41 -11.28
N THR A 101 -7.17 -1.67 -10.93
CA THR A 101 -6.76 -2.95 -10.36
C THR A 101 -7.14 -2.99 -8.88
N CYS A 102 -7.07 -4.14 -8.26
CA CYS A 102 -7.15 -4.27 -6.82
C CYS A 102 -6.41 -5.52 -6.36
N VAL A 103 -5.56 -5.38 -5.34
CA VAL A 103 -4.98 -6.51 -4.61
C VAL A 103 -5.14 -6.30 -3.12
N LEU A 104 -5.67 -7.31 -2.45
CA LEU A 104 -5.95 -7.34 -1.02
C LEU A 104 -5.16 -8.45 -0.36
N ALA A 105 -4.61 -8.18 0.84
CA ALA A 105 -4.04 -9.21 1.71
C ALA A 105 -4.60 -9.03 3.13
N LEU A 106 -5.30 -10.04 3.63
CA LEU A 106 -5.86 -10.11 4.98
C LEU A 106 -5.02 -11.06 5.82
N ALA A 107 -4.17 -10.51 6.66
CA ALA A 107 -3.37 -11.28 7.60
C ALA A 107 -4.17 -11.53 8.90
N GLN A 108 -4.27 -12.78 9.28
CA GLN A 108 -4.90 -13.28 10.51
C GLN A 108 -3.93 -14.22 11.22
N PRO A 109 -4.09 -14.54 12.52
CA PRO A 109 -3.17 -15.41 13.23
C PRO A 109 -2.86 -16.71 12.49
N GLY A 110 -1.63 -16.84 11.99
CA GLY A 110 -1.12 -18.04 11.33
C GLY A 110 -1.49 -18.20 9.85
N ARG A 111 -2.20 -17.26 9.23
CA ARG A 111 -2.60 -17.32 7.81
C ARG A 111 -2.71 -15.94 7.18
N ILE A 112 -2.52 -15.88 5.88
CA ILE A 112 -2.79 -14.67 5.09
C ILE A 112 -3.65 -15.08 3.88
N ASN A 113 -4.89 -14.59 3.84
CA ASN A 113 -5.76 -14.73 2.68
C ASN A 113 -5.55 -13.53 1.75
N TRP A 114 -5.68 -13.74 0.46
CA TRP A 114 -5.55 -12.68 -0.52
C TRP A 114 -6.59 -12.81 -1.64
N ALA A 115 -6.90 -11.69 -2.25
CA ALA A 115 -7.72 -11.61 -3.45
C ALA A 115 -7.17 -10.52 -4.37
N HIS A 116 -7.27 -10.71 -5.69
CA HIS A 116 -6.89 -9.66 -6.64
C HIS A 116 -7.71 -9.68 -7.91
N CYS A 117 -7.69 -8.53 -8.61
CA CYS A 117 -8.19 -8.32 -9.97
C CYS A 117 -7.25 -7.33 -10.66
N GLY A 118 -6.70 -7.70 -11.82
CA GLY A 118 -5.74 -6.90 -12.58
C GLY A 118 -4.32 -7.47 -12.50
N ASP A 119 -3.32 -6.60 -12.65
CA ASP A 119 -1.88 -6.91 -12.68
C ASP A 119 -1.08 -6.29 -11.51
N SER A 120 -1.75 -5.63 -10.58
CA SER A 120 -1.14 -5.36 -9.28
C SER A 120 -0.91 -6.67 -8.57
N ARG A 121 0.31 -6.91 -8.12
CA ARG A 121 0.78 -8.23 -7.67
C ARG A 121 0.90 -8.32 -6.16
N LEU A 122 0.68 -9.53 -5.65
CA LEU A 122 1.10 -9.97 -4.33
C LEU A 122 2.24 -10.98 -4.49
N TYR A 123 3.32 -10.76 -3.76
CA TYR A 123 4.47 -11.66 -3.65
C TYR A 123 4.54 -12.24 -2.24
N LEU A 124 4.91 -13.51 -2.15
CA LEU A 124 5.32 -14.17 -0.91
C LEU A 124 6.83 -14.39 -0.93
N PHE A 125 7.48 -13.90 0.12
CA PHE A 125 8.89 -14.21 0.42
C PHE A 125 8.95 -15.04 1.70
N ARG A 126 9.67 -16.14 1.64
CA ARG A 126 9.83 -17.10 2.73
C ARG A 126 11.30 -17.49 2.87
N ASP A 127 11.79 -17.53 4.09
CA ASP A 127 13.19 -17.85 4.40
C ASP A 127 14.20 -16.93 3.64
N GLY A 128 13.80 -15.69 3.33
CA GLY A 128 14.60 -14.73 2.57
C GLY A 128 14.57 -14.93 1.05
N GLU A 129 13.80 -15.87 0.55
CA GLU A 129 13.72 -16.22 -0.87
C GLU A 129 12.32 -15.92 -1.44
N PHE A 130 12.25 -15.69 -2.76
CA PHE A 130 10.99 -15.63 -3.47
C PHE A 130 10.31 -17.01 -3.47
N ALA A 131 9.09 -17.09 -2.97
CA ALA A 131 8.32 -18.32 -2.90
C ALA A 131 7.21 -18.40 -3.97
N SER A 132 6.43 -17.33 -4.14
CA SER A 132 5.34 -17.28 -5.12
C SER A 132 4.85 -15.86 -5.35
N ARG A 133 4.09 -15.64 -6.41
CA ARG A 133 3.33 -14.43 -6.70
C ARG A 133 1.94 -14.75 -7.23
N THR A 134 1.07 -13.77 -7.27
CA THR A 134 -0.18 -13.81 -8.04
C THR A 134 0.10 -13.85 -9.53
N GLU A 135 -0.79 -14.47 -10.30
CA GLU A 135 -0.76 -14.46 -11.76
C GLU A 135 -1.57 -13.28 -12.28
N ASP A 136 -0.99 -12.49 -13.19
CA ASP A 136 -1.62 -11.27 -13.69
C ASP A 136 -2.86 -11.58 -14.52
N HIS A 137 -3.88 -10.78 -14.41
CA HIS A 137 -5.03 -10.82 -15.32
C HIS A 137 -4.73 -10.03 -16.60
N SER A 138 -3.62 -10.37 -17.27
CA SER A 138 -3.12 -9.71 -18.46
C SER A 138 -3.00 -10.66 -19.65
N LEU A 139 -3.00 -10.10 -20.87
CA LEU A 139 -2.83 -10.90 -22.08
C LEU A 139 -1.46 -11.59 -22.11
N VAL A 140 -0.42 -10.92 -21.64
CA VAL A 140 0.93 -11.49 -21.64
C VAL A 140 1.06 -12.67 -20.68
N GLU A 141 0.37 -12.67 -19.56
CA GLU A 141 0.34 -13.81 -18.64
C GLU A 141 -0.33 -15.03 -19.30
N ILE A 142 -1.41 -14.83 -20.07
CA ILE A 142 -2.05 -15.89 -20.84
C ILE A 142 -1.09 -16.46 -21.89
N LEU A 143 -0.37 -15.58 -22.60
CA LEU A 143 0.59 -16.01 -23.62
C LEU A 143 1.76 -16.79 -23.01
N LEU A 144 2.23 -16.38 -21.83
CA LEU A 144 3.26 -17.06 -21.06
C LEU A 144 2.81 -18.46 -20.65
N GLN A 145 1.62 -18.58 -20.06
CA GLN A 145 1.04 -19.86 -19.64
C GLN A 145 0.81 -20.82 -20.83
N GLN A 146 0.49 -20.27 -22.02
CA GLN A 146 0.37 -21.04 -23.25
C GLN A 146 1.73 -21.39 -23.89
N GLY A 147 2.85 -20.95 -23.32
CA GLY A 147 4.18 -21.15 -23.86
C GLY A 147 4.44 -20.42 -25.19
N LYS A 148 3.64 -19.39 -25.50
CA LYS A 148 3.79 -18.58 -26.73
C LYS A 148 4.85 -17.50 -26.61
N ILE A 149 5.14 -17.09 -25.39
CA ILE A 149 6.24 -16.19 -25.02
C ILE A 149 6.98 -16.74 -23.81
N THR A 150 8.20 -16.30 -23.60
CA THR A 150 9.04 -16.61 -22.43
C THR A 150 8.88 -15.54 -21.36
N GLU A 151 9.27 -15.82 -20.11
CA GLU A 151 9.32 -14.81 -19.02
C GLU A 151 10.14 -13.57 -19.42
N ALA A 152 11.24 -13.74 -20.15
CA ALA A 152 12.08 -12.63 -20.59
C ALA A 152 11.39 -11.72 -21.62
N GLU A 153 10.38 -12.20 -22.33
CA GLU A 153 9.62 -11.45 -23.34
C GLU A 153 8.41 -10.71 -22.72
N VAL A 154 7.97 -11.08 -21.52
CA VAL A 154 6.81 -10.44 -20.84
C VAL A 154 7.01 -8.94 -20.69
N ASP A 155 8.14 -8.52 -20.14
CA ASP A 155 8.40 -7.12 -19.81
C ASP A 155 8.56 -6.22 -21.04
N THR A 156 8.92 -6.78 -22.18
CA THR A 156 9.14 -6.07 -23.44
C THR A 156 7.98 -6.21 -24.44
N HIS A 157 6.98 -7.00 -24.10
CA HIS A 157 5.86 -7.27 -25.01
C HIS A 157 5.01 -6.02 -25.25
N PRO A 158 4.61 -5.70 -26.51
CA PRO A 158 3.86 -4.48 -26.83
C PRO A 158 2.48 -4.42 -26.16
N GLU A 159 1.90 -5.55 -25.78
CA GLU A 159 0.60 -5.65 -25.12
C GLU A 159 0.71 -5.96 -23.60
N ARG A 160 1.86 -5.71 -22.97
CA ARG A 160 2.11 -6.04 -21.56
C ARG A 160 1.09 -5.40 -20.60
N SER A 161 0.60 -4.20 -20.90
CA SER A 161 -0.39 -3.48 -20.10
C SER A 161 -1.84 -3.77 -20.45
N LYS A 162 -2.09 -4.78 -21.31
CA LYS A 162 -3.44 -5.13 -21.74
C LYS A 162 -4.08 -6.11 -20.79
N LEU A 163 -4.93 -5.60 -19.91
CA LEU A 163 -5.70 -6.38 -18.97
C LEU A 163 -6.96 -6.98 -19.64
N PHE A 164 -7.33 -8.20 -19.28
CA PHE A 164 -8.59 -8.79 -19.68
C PHE A 164 -9.70 -8.60 -18.63
N THR A 165 -9.34 -8.16 -17.41
CA THR A 165 -10.30 -7.80 -16.35
C THR A 165 -9.75 -6.70 -15.47
N SER A 166 -10.62 -5.81 -15.03
CA SER A 166 -10.37 -4.71 -14.07
C SER A 166 -11.67 -4.30 -13.42
N LEU A 167 -11.62 -3.55 -12.34
CA LEU A 167 -12.79 -2.99 -11.67
C LEU A 167 -13.39 -1.84 -12.49
N GLY A 168 -14.70 -1.64 -12.35
CA GLY A 168 -15.45 -0.58 -13.05
C GLY A 168 -15.90 -0.95 -14.45
N GLY A 169 -15.62 -2.19 -14.91
CA GLY A 169 -16.01 -2.71 -16.22
C GLY A 169 -17.51 -2.92 -16.41
N ALA A 170 -17.92 -3.09 -17.67
CA ALA A 170 -19.29 -3.49 -18.02
C ALA A 170 -19.56 -4.96 -17.59
N GLU A 171 -18.53 -5.79 -17.65
CA GLU A 171 -18.60 -7.20 -17.23
C GLU A 171 -18.13 -7.34 -15.78
N PRO A 172 -18.67 -8.30 -15.01
CA PRO A 172 -18.19 -8.59 -13.66
C PRO A 172 -16.69 -8.90 -13.65
N PRO A 173 -15.92 -8.38 -12.68
CA PRO A 173 -14.49 -8.63 -12.61
C PRO A 173 -14.19 -10.10 -12.32
N GLN A 174 -13.16 -10.64 -12.96
CA GLN A 174 -12.60 -11.92 -12.56
C GLN A 174 -11.74 -11.71 -11.32
N ILE A 175 -12.05 -12.44 -10.25
CA ILE A 175 -11.38 -12.31 -8.95
C ILE A 175 -10.66 -13.63 -8.64
N ALA A 176 -9.34 -13.59 -8.58
CA ALA A 176 -8.55 -14.68 -8.04
C ALA A 176 -8.40 -14.55 -6.52
N THR A 177 -8.42 -15.67 -5.82
CA THR A 177 -8.21 -15.72 -4.36
C THR A 177 -7.26 -16.85 -4.00
N GLY A 178 -6.61 -16.70 -2.85
CA GLY A 178 -5.78 -17.76 -2.29
C GLY A 178 -5.44 -17.53 -0.84
N CYS A 179 -4.76 -18.52 -0.26
CA CYS A 179 -4.39 -18.51 1.13
C CYS A 179 -2.96 -19.00 1.33
N ILE A 180 -2.18 -18.24 2.08
CA ILE A 180 -0.90 -18.66 2.63
C ILE A 180 -1.21 -19.30 3.97
N GLU A 181 -1.36 -20.61 3.96
CA GLU A 181 -1.56 -21.38 5.19
C GLU A 181 -0.25 -21.56 5.96
N LYS A 182 -0.36 -21.71 7.29
CA LYS A 182 0.79 -21.93 8.19
C LYS A 182 1.87 -20.87 7.96
N CYS A 183 1.45 -19.60 8.00
CA CYS A 183 2.37 -18.47 7.94
C CYS A 183 3.44 -18.61 9.02
N ARG A 184 4.71 -18.44 8.65
CA ARG A 184 5.89 -18.61 9.51
C ARG A 184 6.42 -17.24 9.93
N PRO A 185 7.12 -17.16 11.08
CA PRO A 185 7.89 -15.97 11.41
C PRO A 185 8.87 -15.62 10.27
N GLN A 186 8.94 -14.34 9.92
CA GLN A 186 9.69 -13.76 8.81
C GLN A 186 9.08 -13.98 7.42
N ASP A 187 8.02 -14.76 7.24
CA ASP A 187 7.25 -14.69 5.98
C ASP A 187 6.85 -13.25 5.74
N THR A 188 7.15 -12.75 4.55
CA THR A 188 6.81 -11.39 4.15
C THR A 188 5.96 -11.43 2.90
N VAL A 189 4.79 -10.79 2.97
CA VAL A 189 3.93 -10.52 1.83
C VAL A 189 4.20 -9.09 1.36
N LEU A 190 4.36 -8.91 0.06
CA LEU A 190 4.57 -7.62 -0.58
C LEU A 190 3.52 -7.42 -1.67
N LEU A 191 2.79 -6.32 -1.62
CA LEU A 191 1.89 -5.86 -2.66
C LEU A 191 2.59 -4.76 -3.45
N ALA A 192 2.46 -4.77 -4.78
CA ALA A 192 3.10 -3.78 -5.66
C ALA A 192 2.25 -3.48 -6.89
N SER A 193 2.19 -2.19 -7.29
CA SER A 193 1.70 -1.78 -8.61
C SER A 193 2.75 -2.06 -9.70
N ASP A 194 2.33 -1.99 -10.96
CA ASP A 194 3.21 -2.24 -12.11
C ASP A 194 4.36 -1.23 -12.20
N GLY A 195 4.14 0.02 -11.81
CA GLY A 195 5.18 1.04 -11.72
C GLY A 195 6.31 0.70 -10.74
N LEU A 196 6.08 -0.24 -9.81
CA LEU A 196 7.14 -0.78 -8.96
C LEU A 196 7.71 -2.08 -9.52
N TRP A 197 6.86 -3.12 -9.68
CA TRP A 197 7.36 -4.46 -9.97
C TRP A 197 8.01 -4.60 -11.35
N ALA A 198 7.66 -3.77 -12.32
CA ALA A 198 8.28 -3.76 -13.66
C ALA A 198 9.80 -3.49 -13.64
N TYR A 199 10.34 -2.97 -12.56
CA TYR A 199 11.76 -2.65 -12.43
C TYR A 199 12.57 -3.70 -11.68
N PHE A 200 11.96 -4.80 -11.19
CA PHE A 200 12.64 -5.78 -10.35
C PHE A 200 12.33 -7.21 -10.74
N GLN A 201 13.34 -8.06 -10.68
CA GLN A 201 13.10 -9.48 -10.57
C GLN A 201 12.68 -9.84 -9.13
N ALA A 202 11.82 -10.82 -8.96
CA ALA A 202 11.33 -11.22 -7.64
C ALA A 202 12.45 -11.62 -6.65
N ARG A 203 13.52 -12.26 -7.15
CA ARG A 203 14.71 -12.60 -6.33
C ARG A 203 15.43 -11.37 -5.82
N GLU A 204 15.57 -10.34 -6.64
CA GLU A 204 16.19 -9.09 -6.23
C GLU A 204 15.34 -8.36 -5.17
N MET A 205 14.02 -8.42 -5.27
CA MET A 205 13.15 -7.89 -4.21
C MET A 205 13.42 -8.62 -2.89
N ALA A 206 13.63 -9.94 -2.88
CA ALA A 206 13.93 -10.70 -1.68
C ALA A 206 15.15 -10.15 -0.94
N ASP A 207 16.24 -9.85 -1.66
CA ASP A 207 17.46 -9.26 -1.09
C ASP A 207 17.21 -7.86 -0.49
N LEU A 208 16.30 -7.09 -1.10
CA LEU A 208 16.00 -5.72 -0.70
C LEU A 208 15.03 -5.62 0.47
N ILE A 209 14.13 -6.57 0.65
CA ILE A 209 13.16 -6.60 1.75
C ILE A 209 13.69 -7.24 3.04
N GLY A 210 14.86 -7.87 3.01
CA GLY A 210 15.54 -8.49 4.16
C GLY A 210 15.92 -7.51 5.29
N TYR A 211 15.59 -6.22 5.16
CA TYR A 211 15.82 -5.19 6.17
C TYR A 211 14.99 -5.44 7.43
N ARG A 212 15.61 -5.16 8.59
CA ARG A 212 14.91 -5.23 9.88
C ARG A 212 13.71 -4.27 9.95
N ASN A 213 13.78 -3.13 9.28
CA ASN A 213 12.73 -2.11 9.22
C ASN A 213 12.03 -2.18 7.85
N LEU A 214 10.75 -2.51 7.83
CA LEU A 214 9.94 -2.60 6.61
C LEU A 214 9.79 -1.27 5.89
N THR A 215 9.69 -0.15 6.63
CA THR A 215 9.59 1.19 6.04
C THR A 215 10.84 1.49 5.21
N ALA A 216 12.04 1.23 5.77
CA ALA A 216 13.29 1.40 5.02
C ALA A 216 13.36 0.48 3.79
N GLY A 217 12.78 -0.72 3.86
CA GLY A 217 12.65 -1.63 2.71
C GLY A 217 11.76 -1.05 1.61
N CYS A 218 10.59 -0.51 1.97
CA CYS A 218 9.68 0.18 1.05
C CYS A 218 10.36 1.37 0.38
N ASP A 219 10.97 2.27 1.17
CA ASP A 219 11.64 3.47 0.66
C ASP A 219 12.79 3.12 -0.30
N ARG A 220 13.54 2.06 0.01
CA ARG A 220 14.64 1.60 -0.85
C ARG A 220 14.14 1.06 -2.18
N LEU A 221 13.06 0.26 -2.18
CA LEU A 221 12.47 -0.25 -3.43
C LEU A 221 11.94 0.89 -4.28
N ILE A 222 11.18 1.83 -3.71
CA ILE A 222 10.69 3.03 -4.40
C ILE A 222 11.87 3.84 -4.99
N GLY A 223 12.90 4.13 -4.18
CA GLY A 223 14.07 4.90 -4.62
C GLY A 223 14.83 4.24 -5.78
N LEU A 224 14.98 2.93 -5.76
CA LEU A 224 15.63 2.17 -6.84
C LEU A 224 14.75 2.11 -8.09
N ALA A 225 13.43 1.91 -7.97
CA ALA A 225 12.50 1.93 -9.10
C ALA A 225 12.54 3.29 -9.80
N ARG A 226 12.45 4.39 -9.06
CA ARG A 226 12.56 5.75 -9.61
C ARG A 226 13.87 5.97 -10.36
N LYS A 227 14.99 5.51 -9.79
CA LYS A 227 16.29 5.60 -10.44
C LYS A 227 16.34 4.82 -11.76
N ARG A 228 15.71 3.63 -11.80
CA ARG A 228 15.64 2.78 -13.00
C ARG A 228 14.71 3.33 -14.06
N ALA A 229 13.63 3.98 -13.66
CA ALA A 229 12.66 4.62 -14.55
C ALA A 229 13.24 5.76 -15.38
N SER A 230 14.33 6.42 -14.89
CA SER A 230 15.11 7.40 -15.63
C SER A 230 14.26 8.53 -16.26
N GLY A 231 13.25 9.03 -15.54
CA GLY A 231 12.40 10.13 -15.98
C GLY A 231 11.14 9.72 -16.78
N ASN A 232 10.84 8.42 -16.85
CA ASN A 232 9.61 7.88 -17.47
C ASN A 232 8.86 6.90 -16.53
N GLY A 233 8.96 7.13 -15.22
CA GLY A 233 8.35 6.29 -14.22
C GLY A 233 6.85 6.51 -14.10
N ASP A 234 6.12 5.42 -13.88
CA ASP A 234 4.72 5.46 -13.48
C ASP A 234 4.55 5.80 -12.01
N ASN A 235 3.32 5.87 -11.53
CA ASN A 235 3.00 5.86 -10.12
C ASN A 235 3.55 4.56 -9.49
N LEU A 236 4.11 4.67 -8.31
CA LEU A 236 4.71 3.54 -7.60
C LEU A 236 4.02 3.37 -6.26
N SER A 237 3.57 2.16 -5.98
CA SER A 237 2.94 1.83 -4.71
C SER A 237 3.38 0.47 -4.21
N ILE A 238 3.62 0.39 -2.90
CA ILE A 238 4.06 -0.82 -2.22
C ILE A 238 3.44 -0.92 -0.83
N ALA A 239 3.03 -2.12 -0.45
CA ALA A 239 2.71 -2.48 0.91
C ALA A 239 3.43 -3.75 1.31
N MET A 240 3.86 -3.85 2.55
CA MET A 240 4.46 -5.07 3.11
C MET A 240 3.78 -5.46 4.41
N ILE A 241 3.57 -6.76 4.59
CA ILE A 241 3.16 -7.37 5.87
C ILE A 241 4.17 -8.48 6.17
N ARG A 242 4.81 -8.41 7.35
CA ARG A 242 5.74 -9.44 7.83
C ARG A 242 5.20 -10.12 9.06
N ALA A 243 5.19 -11.45 9.04
CA ALA A 243 4.84 -12.25 10.19
C ALA A 243 5.99 -12.24 11.22
N SER A 244 5.66 -12.01 12.47
CA SER A 244 6.60 -12.05 13.60
C SER A 244 6.13 -13.04 14.66
N ALA A 245 7.09 -13.73 15.30
CA ALA A 245 6.76 -14.59 16.40
C ALA A 245 6.17 -13.78 17.57
N PRO A 246 5.14 -14.27 18.27
CA PRO A 246 4.67 -13.61 19.46
C PRO A 246 5.78 -13.57 20.50
N ILE A 247 5.98 -12.42 21.12
CA ILE A 247 6.96 -12.27 22.19
C ILE A 247 6.50 -13.19 23.34
N LYS A 248 7.24 -14.28 23.58
CA LYS A 248 6.98 -15.12 24.76
C LYS A 248 7.21 -14.25 26.00
N ARG A 249 6.16 -13.90 26.72
CA ARG A 249 6.25 -13.35 28.07
C ARG A 249 6.82 -14.44 29.00
N GLY A 250 8.14 -14.59 28.97
CA GLY A 250 8.87 -15.43 29.92
C GLY A 250 9.02 -14.69 31.24
N LEU A 251 9.16 -15.44 32.35
CA LEU A 251 9.28 -15.01 33.74
C LEU A 251 10.49 -14.08 34.06
N ILE A 252 11.14 -13.47 33.05
CA ILE A 252 12.25 -12.53 33.19
C ILE A 252 11.76 -11.14 32.73
N GLY A 253 10.64 -10.72 33.30
CA GLY A 253 9.98 -9.45 32.94
C GLY A 253 10.59 -8.20 33.58
N THR A 254 11.85 -8.25 34.12
CA THR A 254 12.39 -7.08 34.81
C THR A 254 13.79 -6.65 34.34
N LEU A 255 14.46 -7.36 33.44
CA LEU A 255 15.84 -7.03 33.08
C LEU A 255 16.12 -6.75 31.59
N PHE A 256 15.17 -7.02 30.69
CA PHE A 256 15.29 -6.62 29.27
C PHE A 256 13.98 -5.99 28.78
N ARG A 257 13.65 -4.80 29.30
CA ARG A 257 12.92 -3.79 28.54
C ARG A 257 13.87 -3.22 27.47
N SER A 258 14.40 -4.08 26.62
CA SER A 258 15.01 -3.63 25.37
C SER A 258 13.87 -3.30 24.42
N ARG A 259 13.44 -2.05 24.49
CA ARG A 259 13.03 -1.17 23.43
C ARG A 259 12.47 -1.89 22.17
N LEU A 260 11.25 -2.44 22.27
CA LEU A 260 10.28 -2.01 21.29
C LEU A 260 10.07 -0.54 21.63
N VAL A 261 10.76 0.34 20.96
CA VAL A 261 10.46 1.76 20.98
C VAL A 261 9.09 1.81 20.31
N GLU A 262 8.00 1.88 21.12
CA GLU A 262 6.78 2.48 20.63
C GLU A 262 7.24 3.77 19.99
N PRO A 263 6.91 4.05 18.72
CA PRO A 263 7.33 5.29 18.11
C PRO A 263 6.93 6.39 19.09
N SER A 264 7.87 7.23 19.45
CA SER A 264 7.55 8.30 20.41
C SER A 264 6.44 9.13 19.77
N PRO A 265 5.51 9.71 20.54
CA PRO A 265 4.51 10.64 20.02
C PRO A 265 5.09 11.67 19.06
N LEU A 266 6.33 12.07 19.29
CA LEU A 266 7.11 12.92 18.39
C LEU A 266 7.37 12.26 17.03
N GLU A 267 7.70 10.96 17.00
CA GLU A 267 7.94 10.24 15.75
C GLU A 267 6.65 9.97 14.97
N ASP A 268 5.55 9.71 15.66
CA ASP A 268 4.24 9.55 15.05
C ASP A 268 3.72 10.86 14.45
N ALA A 269 3.83 11.97 15.21
CA ALA A 269 3.48 13.30 14.72
C ALA A 269 4.36 13.71 13.52
N ARG A 270 5.67 13.47 13.59
CA ARG A 270 6.60 13.74 12.50
C ARG A 270 6.24 12.96 11.26
N ARG A 271 6.01 11.65 11.39
CA ARG A 271 5.63 10.76 10.28
C ARG A 271 4.31 11.19 9.64
N PHE A 272 3.31 11.56 10.44
CA PHE A 272 2.04 12.07 9.95
C PHE A 272 2.23 13.36 9.13
N MET A 273 3.01 14.31 9.64
CA MET A 273 3.31 15.56 8.94
C MET A 273 4.04 15.33 7.60
N LEU A 274 5.06 14.46 7.60
CA LEU A 274 5.82 14.13 6.38
C LEU A 274 4.96 13.45 5.34
N ASN A 275 4.08 12.53 5.73
CA ASN A 275 3.17 11.87 4.80
C ASN A 275 2.19 12.86 4.16
N TYR A 276 1.70 13.82 4.94
CA TYR A 276 0.82 14.88 4.42
C TYR A 276 1.55 15.82 3.45
N LEU A 277 2.75 16.25 3.79
CA LEU A 277 3.55 17.15 2.94
C LEU A 277 4.07 16.46 1.68
N ARG A 278 4.36 15.17 1.72
CA ARG A 278 4.74 14.39 0.53
C ARG A 278 3.62 14.28 -0.50
N ALA A 279 2.35 14.38 -0.06
CA ALA A 279 1.20 14.46 -0.95
C ALA A 279 1.04 15.84 -1.62
N ILE A 280 1.80 16.84 -1.16
CA ILE A 280 1.80 18.22 -1.66
C ILE A 280 3.07 18.44 -2.50
N SER A 281 2.92 18.82 -3.76
CA SER A 281 4.05 19.06 -4.66
C SER A 281 4.49 20.52 -4.60
N GLY A 282 5.81 20.78 -4.49
CA GLY A 282 6.36 22.12 -4.69
C GLY A 282 7.53 22.46 -3.76
N PRO A 283 8.33 23.49 -4.09
CA PRO A 283 9.55 23.84 -3.34
C PRO A 283 9.33 24.14 -1.87
N VAL A 284 8.15 24.65 -1.50
CA VAL A 284 7.79 24.95 -0.10
C VAL A 284 7.58 23.65 0.69
N ALA A 285 6.94 22.65 0.10
CA ALA A 285 6.73 21.34 0.74
C ALA A 285 8.06 20.59 0.89
N ASP A 286 8.97 20.70 -0.08
CA ASP A 286 10.29 20.09 -0.04
C ASP A 286 11.16 20.68 1.08
N ASP A 287 11.19 22.01 1.24
CA ASP A 287 11.91 22.70 2.32
C ASP A 287 11.32 22.34 3.70
N LEU A 288 9.99 22.34 3.83
CA LEU A 288 9.30 21.93 5.06
C LEU A 288 9.59 20.48 5.43
N THR A 289 9.62 19.57 4.45
CA THR A 289 9.96 18.17 4.65
C THR A 289 11.34 18.04 5.29
N LEU A 290 12.36 18.70 4.75
CA LEU A 290 13.73 18.69 5.31
C LEU A 290 13.78 19.26 6.72
N ARG A 291 13.08 20.36 6.99
CA ARG A 291 13.02 20.98 8.32
C ARG A 291 12.33 20.09 9.34
N ILE A 292 11.24 19.42 8.99
CA ILE A 292 10.50 18.49 9.84
C ILE A 292 11.33 17.24 10.13
N GLU A 293 12.06 16.71 9.15
CA GLU A 293 12.99 15.59 9.35
C GLU A 293 14.11 15.93 10.34
N ALA A 294 14.56 17.17 10.38
CA ALA A 294 15.60 17.65 11.28
C ALA A 294 15.13 17.90 12.73
N CYS A 295 13.82 18.00 12.99
CA CYS A 295 13.28 18.27 14.33
C CYS A 295 13.62 17.15 15.33
N LYS A 296 14.11 17.51 16.50
CA LYS A 296 14.49 16.57 17.58
C LYS A 296 13.57 16.62 18.79
N SER A 297 12.65 17.58 18.84
CA SER A 297 11.70 17.76 19.94
C SER A 297 10.30 18.12 19.43
N GLY A 298 9.29 17.89 20.29
CA GLY A 298 7.90 18.30 19.98
C GLY A 298 7.76 19.81 19.80
N ALA A 299 8.54 20.60 20.54
CA ALA A 299 8.55 22.06 20.41
C ALA A 299 9.09 22.52 19.04
N GLU A 300 10.18 21.90 18.57
CA GLU A 300 10.73 22.17 17.23
C GLU A 300 9.75 21.75 16.13
N LEU A 301 9.07 20.62 16.30
CA LEU A 301 8.06 20.14 15.35
C LEU A 301 6.85 21.07 15.34
N SER A 302 6.37 21.52 16.50
CA SER A 302 5.26 22.48 16.63
C SER A 302 5.55 23.81 15.95
N ALA A 303 6.80 24.26 15.96
CA ALA A 303 7.23 25.46 15.26
C ALA A 303 7.08 25.38 13.73
N GLN A 304 6.96 24.17 13.15
CA GLN A 304 6.74 23.98 11.73
C GLN A 304 5.24 23.97 11.34
N PHE A 305 4.32 23.91 12.31
CA PHE A 305 2.87 23.81 12.03
C PHE A 305 2.30 24.93 11.16
N PRO A 306 2.63 26.23 11.41
CA PRO A 306 2.06 27.28 10.58
C PRO A 306 2.41 27.14 9.09
N GLY A 307 3.68 26.88 8.79
CA GLY A 307 4.12 26.69 7.40
C GLY A 307 3.55 25.43 6.77
N ALA A 308 3.46 24.33 7.54
CA ALA A 308 2.87 23.10 7.06
C ALA A 308 1.36 23.24 6.84
N ALA A 309 0.63 23.92 7.73
CA ALA A 309 -0.80 24.18 7.57
C ALA A 309 -1.08 25.07 6.35
N GLU A 310 -0.28 26.11 6.13
CA GLU A 310 -0.39 26.98 4.95
C GLU A 310 -0.14 26.21 3.65
N ALA A 311 0.85 25.32 3.63
CA ALA A 311 1.12 24.46 2.47
C ALA A 311 -0.04 23.50 2.19
N VAL A 312 -0.64 22.91 3.24
CA VAL A 312 -1.82 22.04 3.13
C VAL A 312 -3.04 22.83 2.66
N GLU A 313 -3.27 24.04 3.20
CA GLU A 313 -4.40 24.91 2.84
C GLU A 313 -4.35 25.32 1.36
N GLY A 314 -3.15 25.64 0.86
CA GLY A 314 -2.95 26.07 -0.53
C GLY A 314 -3.34 25.02 -1.58
N GLN A 315 -3.35 23.74 -1.23
CA GLN A 315 -3.72 22.65 -2.16
C GLN A 315 -5.01 21.91 -1.76
N GLY A 316 -5.28 21.76 -0.46
CA GLY A 316 -6.39 20.97 0.06
C GLY A 316 -7.52 21.79 0.68
N GLY A 317 -7.34 23.11 0.82
CA GLY A 317 -8.29 24.03 1.43
C GLY A 317 -8.29 24.04 2.97
N ALA A 318 -8.98 25.02 3.55
CA ALA A 318 -8.99 25.31 4.99
C ALA A 318 -9.46 24.14 5.89
N ALA A 319 -10.37 23.29 5.40
CA ALA A 319 -10.86 22.14 6.15
C ALA A 319 -9.77 21.08 6.34
N GLN A 320 -8.98 20.79 5.30
CA GLN A 320 -7.85 19.86 5.38
C GLN A 320 -6.73 20.40 6.26
N ALA A 321 -6.43 21.69 6.19
CA ALA A 321 -5.44 22.34 7.05
C ALA A 321 -5.85 22.27 8.53
N THR A 322 -7.12 22.50 8.83
CA THR A 322 -7.66 22.39 10.21
C THR A 322 -7.54 20.96 10.73
N PHE A 323 -7.95 19.96 9.97
CA PHE A 323 -7.81 18.55 10.32
C PHE A 323 -6.34 18.17 10.55
N PHE A 324 -5.46 18.58 9.63
CA PHE A 324 -4.03 18.33 9.74
C PHE A 324 -3.44 18.84 11.05
N VAL A 325 -3.68 20.12 11.39
CA VAL A 325 -3.14 20.73 12.61
C VAL A 325 -3.72 20.08 13.86
N GLN A 326 -5.02 19.76 13.86
CA GLN A 326 -5.66 19.12 14.99
C GLN A 326 -5.07 17.72 15.23
N ARG A 327 -4.90 16.92 14.20
CA ARG A 327 -4.37 15.56 14.32
C ARG A 327 -2.92 15.53 14.79
N VAL A 328 -2.09 16.47 14.33
CA VAL A 328 -0.70 16.59 14.81
C VAL A 328 -0.64 16.95 16.28
N LYS A 329 -1.52 17.84 16.74
CA LYS A 329 -1.61 18.21 18.17
C LYS A 329 -2.03 17.01 19.02
N GLU A 330 -3.06 16.27 18.63
CA GLU A 330 -3.49 15.05 19.32
C GLU A 330 -2.34 14.05 19.46
N LEU A 331 -1.59 13.77 18.38
CA LEU A 331 -0.44 12.87 18.39
C LEU A 331 0.69 13.33 19.33
N LEU A 332 0.84 14.63 19.57
CA LEU A 332 1.82 15.19 20.50
C LEU A 332 1.32 15.26 21.94
N GLU A 333 -0.01 15.32 22.17
CA GLU A 333 -0.62 15.37 23.50
C GLU A 333 -0.82 13.96 24.11
N GLU A 334 -0.81 12.91 23.29
CA GLU A 334 -0.78 11.51 23.73
C GLU A 334 0.59 11.12 24.36
N ALA A 335 1.50 12.10 24.53
CA ALA A 335 2.81 12.01 25.19
C ALA A 335 2.71 12.34 26.68
#